data_4117146e18ff2ff7f2f6bfa1f1d03897
#
_entry.id   4117146e18ff2ff7f2f6bfa1f1d03897
#
_cell.length_a   1.000
_cell.length_b   1.000
_cell.length_c   1.000
_cell.angle_alpha   90.00
_cell.angle_beta   90.00
_cell.angle_gamma   90.00
#
_symmetry.space_group_name_H-M   'P 1'
#
loop_
_entity.id
_entity.type
_entity.pdbx_description
1 polymer ?
#
loop_
_entity_poly.entity_id
_entity_poly.type
_entity_poly.pdbx_seq_one_letter_code
_entity_poly.pdbx_strand_id
1 'polypeptide(L)'
;MLFRSALPGVSVRVTDPETGKELARNEIGMIEVKGPNVFKGYWRMPEKTKAEFRDDGFFITGDLGKIDGQGYVHILGRGKDLVISGGFNVYPKEIESEIDAMPGVVESAVIGVPHADFGEGVTAVVVCNKDAGVDEASVLKALDGRLAKFKMPKRVFIVDDLPRNAMGKVQKNILRDTYARIYAK
;
A
#
# COMPACT_ATOMS: atom_id res chain seq x y z
N MET A 1 18.62 -8.81 -5.99
CA MET A 1 19.22 -7.89 -5.00
C MET A 1 18.42 -6.60 -5.06
N LEU A 2 17.69 -6.26 -4.02
CA LEU A 2 16.93 -5.00 -3.95
C LEU A 2 17.82 -3.98 -3.23
N PHE A 3 18.27 -2.95 -3.96
CA PHE A 3 18.93 -1.80 -3.35
C PHE A 3 17.88 -0.99 -2.60
N ARG A 4 17.94 -1.01 -1.28
CA ARG A 4 17.01 -0.30 -0.39
C ARG A 4 17.70 0.72 0.48
N SER A 5 18.92 1.11 0.15
CA SER A 5 19.67 2.16 0.83
C SER A 5 19.67 3.45 0.01
N ALA A 6 19.81 4.57 0.69
CA ALA A 6 19.97 5.86 0.02
C ALA A 6 21.24 5.87 -0.84
N LEU A 7 21.19 6.49 -2.02
CA LEU A 7 22.37 6.74 -2.85
C LEU A 7 23.29 7.80 -2.17
N PRO A 8 24.58 7.82 -2.49
CA PRO A 8 25.46 8.89 -2.03
C PRO A 8 24.89 10.29 -2.37
N GLY A 9 24.83 11.16 -1.38
CA GLY A 9 24.26 12.50 -1.53
C GLY A 9 22.73 12.59 -1.48
N VAL A 10 22.05 11.45 -1.24
CA VAL A 10 20.59 11.39 -1.03
C VAL A 10 20.31 11.11 0.43
N SER A 11 19.45 11.90 1.03
CA SER A 11 18.92 11.69 2.38
C SER A 11 17.51 11.11 2.30
N VAL A 12 17.24 10.09 3.13
CA VAL A 12 15.92 9.50 3.30
C VAL A 12 15.58 9.52 4.78
N ARG A 13 14.38 9.96 5.10
CA ARG A 13 13.83 9.90 6.46
C ARG A 13 12.42 9.36 6.45
N VAL A 14 11.94 8.93 7.60
CA VAL A 14 10.55 8.53 7.83
C VAL A 14 9.95 9.49 8.85
N THR A 15 8.80 10.05 8.54
CA THR A 15 8.15 11.05 9.38
C THR A 15 6.73 10.61 9.75
N ASP A 16 6.25 11.09 10.87
CA ASP A 16 4.84 10.99 11.22
C ASP A 16 4.01 11.77 10.18
N PRO A 17 2.99 11.15 9.57
CA PRO A 17 2.22 11.78 8.50
C PRO A 17 1.46 13.05 8.92
N GLU A 18 1.06 13.15 10.20
CA GLU A 18 0.25 14.25 10.72
C GLU A 18 1.12 15.41 11.19
N THR A 19 2.16 15.12 11.95
CA THR A 19 3.02 16.13 12.56
C THR A 19 4.24 16.49 11.75
N GLY A 20 4.66 15.65 10.79
CA GLY A 20 5.90 15.79 10.03
C GLY A 20 7.16 15.54 10.84
N LYS A 21 7.04 15.11 12.12
CA LYS A 21 8.18 14.84 13.00
C LYS A 21 8.89 13.56 12.55
N GLU A 22 10.21 13.58 12.53
CA GLU A 22 11.01 12.41 12.19
C GLU A 22 10.81 11.30 13.24
N LEU A 23 10.61 10.08 12.75
CA LEU A 23 10.37 8.87 13.53
C LEU A 23 11.67 8.09 13.75
N ALA A 24 11.69 7.28 14.81
CA ALA A 24 12.81 6.41 15.10
C ALA A 24 12.88 5.23 14.11
N ARG A 25 14.04 4.54 14.11
CA ARG A 25 14.22 3.33 13.29
C ARG A 25 13.18 2.28 13.65
N ASN A 26 12.72 1.55 12.63
CA ASN A 26 11.66 0.54 12.67
C ASN A 26 10.24 1.09 12.89
N GLU A 27 10.06 2.38 13.16
CA GLU A 27 8.75 3.00 13.16
C GLU A 27 8.25 3.25 11.73
N ILE A 28 6.95 3.07 11.53
CA ILE A 28 6.30 3.21 10.22
C ILE A 28 5.74 4.61 10.08
N GLY A 29 6.07 5.28 8.99
CA GLY A 29 5.57 6.61 8.67
C GLY A 29 5.73 6.96 7.20
N MET A 30 5.61 8.24 6.87
CA MET A 30 5.77 8.78 5.53
C MET A 30 7.25 8.80 5.13
N ILE A 31 7.57 8.22 3.99
CA ILE A 31 8.93 8.28 3.45
C ILE A 31 9.13 9.64 2.78
N GLU A 32 10.17 10.34 3.18
CA GLU A 32 10.58 11.61 2.60
C GLU A 32 12.02 11.51 2.08
N VAL A 33 12.29 12.14 0.94
CA VAL A 33 13.60 12.09 0.28
C VAL A 33 14.11 13.49 -0.08
N LYS A 34 15.43 13.68 0.02
CA LYS A 34 16.09 14.91 -0.38
C LYS A 34 17.41 14.57 -1.05
N GLY A 35 17.70 15.16 -2.20
CA GLY A 35 18.95 14.94 -2.90
C GLY A 35 18.95 15.52 -4.32
N PRO A 36 20.10 15.50 -5.01
CA PRO A 36 20.22 16.04 -6.35
C PRO A 36 19.41 15.29 -7.42
N ASN A 37 18.97 14.06 -7.11
CA ASN A 37 18.13 13.23 -7.95
C ASN A 37 16.62 13.53 -7.79
N VAL A 38 16.25 14.37 -6.82
CA VAL A 38 14.86 14.78 -6.62
C VAL A 38 14.56 15.96 -7.54
N PHE A 39 13.43 15.89 -8.27
CA PHE A 39 12.98 16.97 -9.14
C PHE A 39 12.66 18.25 -8.32
N LYS A 40 12.74 19.41 -8.98
CA LYS A 40 12.58 20.71 -8.29
C LYS A 40 11.13 21.14 -8.05
N GLY A 41 10.18 20.43 -8.64
CA GLY A 41 8.75 20.73 -8.50
C GLY A 41 7.95 20.33 -9.72
N TYR A 42 6.64 20.41 -9.61
CA TYR A 42 5.70 20.09 -10.69
C TYR A 42 5.59 21.27 -11.67
N TRP A 43 5.69 20.97 -12.96
CA TRP A 43 5.61 21.98 -14.01
C TRP A 43 4.27 22.72 -13.97
N ARG A 44 4.32 24.05 -13.84
CA ARG A 44 3.15 24.94 -13.75
C ARG A 44 2.15 24.61 -12.63
N MET A 45 2.61 23.93 -11.57
CA MET A 45 1.78 23.54 -10.41
C MET A 45 2.47 23.94 -9.10
N PRO A 46 2.63 25.26 -8.81
CA PRO A 46 3.35 25.73 -7.62
C PRO A 46 2.68 25.29 -6.31
N GLU A 47 1.36 25.32 -6.25
CA GLU A 47 0.61 24.91 -5.05
C GLU A 47 0.84 23.44 -4.73
N LYS A 48 0.81 22.57 -5.76
CA LYS A 48 1.11 21.15 -5.59
C LYS A 48 2.56 20.94 -5.17
N THR A 49 3.49 21.68 -5.75
CA THR A 49 4.89 21.61 -5.36
C THR A 49 5.05 21.99 -3.88
N LYS A 50 4.43 23.08 -3.45
CA LYS A 50 4.46 23.53 -2.05
C LYS A 50 3.84 22.49 -1.09
N ALA A 51 2.78 21.81 -1.51
CA ALA A 51 2.13 20.79 -0.69
C ALA A 51 2.95 19.50 -0.54
N GLU A 52 3.77 19.17 -1.55
CA GLU A 52 4.54 17.91 -1.56
C GLU A 52 6.03 18.10 -1.22
N PHE A 53 6.47 19.31 -0.88
CA PHE A 53 7.82 19.58 -0.36
C PHE A 53 7.74 20.22 1.02
N ARG A 54 8.61 19.78 1.91
CA ARG A 54 8.81 20.41 3.21
C ARG A 54 9.69 21.68 3.06
N ASP A 55 9.60 22.60 4.01
CA ASP A 55 10.40 23.83 4.00
C ASP A 55 11.91 23.56 4.04
N ASP A 56 12.34 22.44 4.60
CA ASP A 56 13.72 21.97 4.64
C ASP A 56 14.16 21.24 3.34
N GLY A 57 13.30 21.20 2.34
CA GLY A 57 13.59 20.69 0.99
C GLY A 57 13.42 19.17 0.83
N PHE A 58 12.83 18.47 1.78
CA PHE A 58 12.44 17.06 1.60
C PHE A 58 11.16 16.96 0.77
N PHE A 59 11.16 16.04 -0.20
CA PHE A 59 10.00 15.67 -0.99
C PHE A 59 9.22 14.56 -0.27
N ILE A 60 7.92 14.74 -0.13
CA ILE A 60 6.98 13.78 0.46
C ILE A 60 6.59 12.79 -0.64
N THR A 61 7.08 11.55 -0.56
CA THR A 61 6.89 10.56 -1.63
C THR A 61 5.46 10.05 -1.77
N GLY A 62 4.67 10.18 -0.71
CA GLY A 62 3.35 9.55 -0.59
C GLY A 62 3.42 8.06 -0.30
N ASP A 63 4.61 7.49 -0.13
CA ASP A 63 4.81 6.10 0.26
C ASP A 63 5.00 5.99 1.77
N LEU A 64 4.35 4.99 2.39
CA LEU A 64 4.56 4.61 3.78
C LEU A 64 5.64 3.55 3.88
N GLY A 65 6.47 3.63 4.91
CA GLY A 65 7.53 2.67 5.14
C GLY A 65 8.27 2.90 6.43
N LYS A 66 9.38 2.19 6.59
CA LYS A 66 10.27 2.32 7.74
C LYS A 66 11.74 2.19 7.31
N ILE A 67 12.64 2.66 8.14
CA ILE A 67 14.08 2.40 8.02
C ILE A 67 14.46 1.45 9.15
N ASP A 68 15.04 0.31 8.79
CA ASP A 68 15.45 -0.69 9.78
C ASP A 68 16.75 -0.32 10.52
N GLY A 69 17.15 -1.15 11.49
CA GLY A 69 18.36 -0.96 12.27
C GLY A 69 19.66 -0.94 11.45
N GLN A 70 19.65 -1.53 10.25
CA GLN A 70 20.79 -1.56 9.32
C GLN A 70 20.76 -0.37 8.32
N GLY A 71 19.71 0.46 8.35
CA GLY A 71 19.56 1.60 7.47
C GLY A 71 18.87 1.29 6.12
N TYR A 72 18.28 0.11 5.97
CA TYR A 72 17.52 -0.22 4.77
C TYR A 72 16.09 0.34 4.84
N VAL A 73 15.63 0.89 3.72
CA VAL A 73 14.27 1.41 3.56
C VAL A 73 13.34 0.28 3.14
N HIS A 74 12.27 0.07 3.91
CA HIS A 74 11.21 -0.88 3.63
C HIS A 74 9.95 -0.12 3.24
N ILE A 75 9.51 -0.23 1.98
CA ILE A 75 8.28 0.37 1.49
C ILE A 75 7.13 -0.60 1.78
N LEU A 76 6.11 -0.12 2.48
CA LEU A 76 4.93 -0.89 2.88
C LEU A 76 3.72 -0.63 1.98
N GLY A 77 3.68 0.51 1.29
CA GLY A 77 2.63 0.87 0.35
C GLY A 77 2.42 2.36 0.21
N ARG A 78 1.37 2.73 -0.51
CA ARG A 78 0.94 4.14 -0.64
C ARG A 78 0.12 4.56 0.57
N GLY A 79 0.36 5.78 1.09
CA GLY A 79 -0.43 6.34 2.19
C GLY A 79 -1.92 6.40 1.86
N LYS A 80 -2.27 6.77 0.63
CA LYS A 80 -3.66 6.83 0.14
C LYS A 80 -4.35 5.46 -0.03
N ASP A 81 -3.57 4.37 0.00
CA ASP A 81 -4.08 3.01 -0.13
C ASP A 81 -4.12 2.28 1.22
N LEU A 82 -3.66 2.95 2.30
CA LEU A 82 -3.77 2.45 3.66
C LEU A 82 -5.25 2.17 3.98
N VAL A 83 -5.53 0.99 4.53
CA VAL A 83 -6.87 0.61 4.97
C VAL A 83 -6.95 0.76 6.48
N ILE A 84 -7.96 1.48 6.97
CA ILE A 84 -8.21 1.63 8.40
C ILE A 84 -9.38 0.72 8.79
N SER A 85 -9.06 -0.46 9.31
CA SER A 85 -10.03 -1.48 9.66
C SER A 85 -10.08 -1.71 11.16
N GLY A 86 -11.22 -1.41 11.78
CA GLY A 86 -11.41 -1.54 13.23
C GLY A 86 -10.42 -0.70 14.05
N GLY A 87 -10.00 0.46 13.55
CA GLY A 87 -9.02 1.34 14.18
C GLY A 87 -7.56 0.93 13.97
N PHE A 88 -7.29 -0.11 13.20
CA PHE A 88 -5.93 -0.58 12.90
C PHE A 88 -5.50 -0.22 11.48
N ASN A 89 -4.26 0.20 11.34
CA ASN A 89 -3.63 0.41 10.05
C ASN A 89 -3.30 -0.93 9.38
N VAL A 90 -3.93 -1.19 8.24
CA VAL A 90 -3.67 -2.37 7.41
C VAL A 90 -2.99 -1.94 6.13
N TYR A 91 -1.82 -2.48 5.88
CA TYR A 91 -1.01 -2.18 4.69
C TYR A 91 -1.33 -3.20 3.59
N PRO A 92 -1.99 -2.80 2.50
CA PRO A 92 -2.42 -3.73 1.45
C PRO A 92 -1.30 -4.61 0.91
N LYS A 93 -0.10 -4.07 0.74
CA LYS A 93 1.04 -4.80 0.16
C LYS A 93 1.48 -5.99 0.99
N GLU A 94 1.30 -5.95 2.31
CA GLU A 94 1.59 -7.07 3.19
C GLU A 94 0.68 -8.27 2.85
N ILE A 95 -0.61 -8.01 2.70
CA ILE A 95 -1.60 -9.03 2.37
C ILE A 95 -1.43 -9.52 0.92
N GLU A 96 -1.24 -8.59 -0.01
CA GLU A 96 -0.95 -8.90 -1.41
C GLU A 96 0.27 -9.81 -1.55
N SER A 97 1.33 -9.57 -0.78
CA SER A 97 2.54 -10.39 -0.85
C SER A 97 2.30 -11.83 -0.42
N GLU A 98 1.41 -12.07 0.57
CA GLU A 98 1.03 -13.41 1.00
C GLU A 98 0.12 -14.10 -0.04
N ILE A 99 -0.82 -13.35 -0.64
CA ILE A 99 -1.71 -13.87 -1.69
C ILE A 99 -0.92 -14.18 -2.96
N ASP A 100 -0.06 -13.25 -3.42
CA ASP A 100 0.74 -13.40 -4.63
C ASP A 100 1.74 -14.57 -4.55
N ALA A 101 2.12 -15.00 -3.34
CA ALA A 101 2.96 -16.17 -3.11
C ALA A 101 2.22 -17.51 -3.21
N MET A 102 0.88 -17.50 -3.33
CA MET A 102 0.08 -18.73 -3.40
C MET A 102 0.19 -19.37 -4.80
N PRO A 103 0.32 -20.71 -4.89
CA PRO A 103 0.26 -21.42 -6.17
C PRO A 103 -1.04 -21.13 -6.92
N GLY A 104 -0.94 -20.81 -8.19
CA GLY A 104 -2.09 -20.52 -9.05
C GLY A 104 -2.58 -19.08 -9.04
N VAL A 105 -2.10 -18.25 -8.13
CA VAL A 105 -2.35 -16.81 -8.15
C VAL A 105 -1.38 -16.14 -9.13
N VAL A 106 -1.90 -15.24 -9.95
CA VAL A 106 -1.13 -14.41 -10.90
C VAL A 106 -0.75 -13.09 -10.24
N GLU A 107 -1.73 -12.42 -9.64
CA GLU A 107 -1.57 -11.18 -8.92
C GLU A 107 -2.79 -10.87 -8.05
N SER A 108 -2.63 -9.93 -7.13
CA SER A 108 -3.73 -9.47 -6.28
C SER A 108 -3.70 -7.96 -6.06
N ALA A 109 -4.86 -7.42 -5.68
CA ALA A 109 -5.00 -6.07 -5.19
C ALA A 109 -5.88 -6.07 -3.93
N VAL A 110 -5.38 -5.47 -2.86
CA VAL A 110 -6.12 -5.33 -1.60
C VAL A 110 -6.55 -3.88 -1.43
N ILE A 111 -7.82 -3.71 -1.10
CA ILE A 111 -8.47 -2.40 -0.94
C ILE A 111 -9.26 -2.35 0.37
N GLY A 112 -9.46 -1.14 0.89
CA GLY A 112 -10.47 -0.85 1.92
C GLY A 112 -11.77 -0.47 1.24
N VAL A 113 -12.87 -1.04 1.72
CA VAL A 113 -14.23 -0.75 1.25
C VAL A 113 -15.08 -0.39 2.48
N PRO A 114 -15.97 0.62 2.40
CA PRO A 114 -16.80 1.03 3.53
C PRO A 114 -17.51 -0.14 4.21
N HIS A 115 -17.38 -0.25 5.53
CA HIS A 115 -17.95 -1.32 6.35
C HIS A 115 -18.55 -0.74 7.64
N ALA A 116 -19.78 -1.12 7.97
CA ALA A 116 -20.53 -0.54 9.10
C ALA A 116 -19.80 -0.69 10.44
N ASP A 117 -19.19 -1.84 10.70
CA ASP A 117 -18.60 -2.14 12.02
C ASP A 117 -17.10 -1.82 12.09
N PHE A 118 -16.40 -1.76 10.94
CA PHE A 118 -14.94 -1.63 10.91
C PHE A 118 -14.45 -0.32 10.30
N GLY A 119 -15.35 0.57 9.88
CA GLY A 119 -15.01 1.74 9.05
C GLY A 119 -14.66 1.29 7.63
N GLU A 120 -13.60 0.51 7.46
CA GLU A 120 -13.25 -0.16 6.20
C GLU A 120 -13.11 -1.67 6.39
N GLY A 121 -13.70 -2.43 5.46
CA GLY A 121 -13.52 -3.87 5.32
C GLY A 121 -12.36 -4.17 4.38
N VAL A 122 -11.36 -4.90 4.85
CA VAL A 122 -10.27 -5.38 4.01
C VAL A 122 -10.85 -6.32 2.95
N THR A 123 -10.62 -6.00 1.67
CA THR A 123 -11.16 -6.75 0.53
C THR A 123 -10.04 -7.06 -0.45
N ALA A 124 -9.90 -8.32 -0.81
CA ALA A 124 -8.92 -8.76 -1.81
C ALA A 124 -9.60 -8.99 -3.16
N VAL A 125 -8.95 -8.58 -4.25
CA VAL A 125 -9.34 -8.89 -5.63
C VAL A 125 -8.16 -9.62 -6.26
N VAL A 126 -8.38 -10.84 -6.73
CA VAL A 126 -7.32 -11.79 -7.07
C VAL A 126 -7.50 -12.27 -8.50
N VAL A 127 -6.44 -12.27 -9.28
CA VAL A 127 -6.37 -12.90 -10.60
C VAL A 127 -5.67 -14.25 -10.45
N CYS A 128 -6.28 -15.30 -10.98
CA CYS A 128 -5.77 -16.65 -10.90
C CYS A 128 -5.62 -17.28 -12.29
N ASN A 129 -4.76 -18.30 -12.39
CA ASN A 129 -4.73 -19.15 -13.56
C ASN A 129 -6.06 -19.93 -13.67
N LYS A 130 -6.61 -20.06 -14.87
CA LYS A 130 -7.95 -20.61 -15.11
C LYS A 130 -8.19 -22.02 -14.51
N ASP A 131 -7.14 -22.83 -14.43
CA ASP A 131 -7.24 -24.22 -13.94
C ASP A 131 -6.68 -24.40 -12.52
N ALA A 132 -6.40 -23.30 -11.82
CA ALA A 132 -5.74 -23.38 -10.51
C ALA A 132 -6.68 -23.80 -9.37
N GLY A 133 -8.00 -23.77 -9.55
CA GLY A 133 -8.97 -24.09 -8.52
C GLY A 133 -8.93 -23.18 -7.30
N VAL A 134 -8.39 -21.96 -7.46
CA VAL A 134 -8.31 -20.96 -6.39
C VAL A 134 -9.67 -20.28 -6.25
N ASP A 135 -10.20 -20.25 -5.04
CA ASP A 135 -11.44 -19.58 -4.68
C ASP A 135 -11.28 -18.75 -3.38
N GLU A 136 -12.31 -18.03 -2.97
CA GLU A 136 -12.32 -17.25 -1.74
C GLU A 136 -11.93 -18.07 -0.51
N ALA A 137 -12.47 -19.27 -0.38
CA ALA A 137 -12.24 -20.12 0.78
C ALA A 137 -10.79 -20.60 0.88
N SER A 138 -10.19 -20.97 -0.24
CA SER A 138 -8.77 -21.39 -0.31
C SER A 138 -7.82 -20.25 -0.01
N VAL A 139 -8.10 -19.02 -0.50
CA VAL A 139 -7.30 -17.83 -0.18
C VAL A 139 -7.38 -17.51 1.31
N LEU A 140 -8.60 -17.44 1.89
CA LEU A 140 -8.77 -17.15 3.32
C LEU A 140 -8.09 -18.20 4.20
N LYS A 141 -8.21 -19.48 3.85
CA LYS A 141 -7.55 -20.58 4.55
C LYS A 141 -6.03 -20.49 4.49
N ALA A 142 -5.45 -20.11 3.35
CA ALA A 142 -4.01 -19.98 3.19
C ALA A 142 -3.43 -18.81 3.97
N LEU A 143 -4.21 -17.75 4.19
CA LEU A 143 -3.82 -16.59 4.99
C LEU A 143 -3.98 -16.81 6.50
N ASP A 144 -4.78 -17.80 6.92
CA ASP A 144 -5.01 -18.09 8.33
C ASP A 144 -3.70 -18.50 9.03
N GLY A 145 -3.45 -17.89 10.18
CA GLY A 145 -2.19 -18.06 10.93
C GLY A 145 -0.97 -17.33 10.37
N ARG A 146 -1.05 -16.76 9.14
CA ARG A 146 0.03 -15.94 8.56
C ARG A 146 -0.17 -14.45 8.82
N LEU A 147 -1.41 -14.02 8.88
CA LEU A 147 -1.79 -12.63 9.13
C LEU A 147 -2.52 -12.48 10.46
N ALA A 148 -2.36 -11.33 11.11
CA ALA A 148 -3.17 -10.97 12.26
C ALA A 148 -4.65 -10.88 11.84
N LYS A 149 -5.58 -11.23 12.75
CA LYS A 149 -7.03 -11.31 12.46
C LYS A 149 -7.62 -10.03 11.86
N PHE A 150 -7.16 -8.85 12.28
CA PHE A 150 -7.63 -7.58 11.75
C PHE A 150 -7.15 -7.28 10.31
N LYS A 151 -6.10 -7.98 9.84
CA LYS A 151 -5.58 -7.87 8.47
C LYS A 151 -6.25 -8.84 7.50
N MET A 152 -6.98 -9.83 8.03
CA MET A 152 -7.65 -10.84 7.20
C MET A 152 -8.70 -10.18 6.30
N PRO A 153 -8.67 -10.46 4.98
CA PRO A 153 -9.74 -10.03 4.08
C PRO A 153 -11.10 -10.53 4.58
N LYS A 154 -12.09 -9.64 4.55
CA LYS A 154 -13.50 -9.99 4.84
C LYS A 154 -14.17 -10.65 3.63
N ARG A 155 -13.70 -10.32 2.43
CA ARG A 155 -14.13 -10.91 1.17
C ARG A 155 -12.95 -11.01 0.21
N VAL A 156 -13.01 -12.05 -0.62
CA VAL A 156 -12.06 -12.24 -1.74
C VAL A 156 -12.87 -12.42 -3.02
N PHE A 157 -12.53 -11.66 -4.05
CA PHE A 157 -13.14 -11.76 -5.37
C PHE A 157 -12.11 -12.30 -6.36
N ILE A 158 -12.47 -13.35 -7.08
CA ILE A 158 -11.66 -13.87 -8.18
C ILE A 158 -12.16 -13.19 -9.45
N VAL A 159 -11.24 -12.62 -10.22
CA VAL A 159 -11.52 -11.87 -11.45
C VAL A 159 -10.58 -12.30 -12.56
N ASP A 160 -10.96 -12.02 -13.81
CA ASP A 160 -10.13 -12.33 -14.97
C ASP A 160 -8.93 -11.37 -15.11
N ASP A 161 -9.08 -10.10 -14.73
CA ASP A 161 -8.03 -9.08 -14.82
C ASP A 161 -8.28 -7.94 -13.82
N LEU A 162 -7.21 -7.21 -13.46
CA LEU A 162 -7.27 -6.01 -12.65
C LEU A 162 -7.28 -4.74 -13.53
N PRO A 163 -8.08 -3.72 -13.19
CA PRO A 163 -8.10 -2.47 -13.94
C PRO A 163 -6.73 -1.77 -13.88
N ARG A 164 -6.20 -1.38 -15.03
CA ARG A 164 -4.88 -0.75 -15.16
C ARG A 164 -4.95 0.58 -15.89
N ASN A 165 -4.03 1.46 -15.57
CA ASN A 165 -3.81 2.67 -16.35
C ASN A 165 -2.93 2.38 -17.58
N ALA A 166 -2.72 3.40 -18.44
CA ALA A 166 -1.89 3.28 -19.64
C ALA A 166 -0.42 2.85 -19.36
N MET A 167 0.05 2.99 -18.13
CA MET A 167 1.39 2.54 -17.70
C MET A 167 1.40 1.14 -17.08
N GLY A 168 0.28 0.41 -17.15
CA GLY A 168 0.15 -0.93 -16.59
C GLY A 168 -0.03 -0.99 -15.07
N LYS A 169 -0.18 0.15 -14.36
CA LYS A 169 -0.37 0.16 -12.91
C LYS A 169 -1.82 -0.12 -12.54
N VAL A 170 -2.03 -1.02 -11.58
CA VAL A 170 -3.36 -1.33 -11.03
C VAL A 170 -4.02 -0.07 -10.45
N GLN A 171 -5.26 0.16 -10.85
CA GLN A 171 -6.07 1.28 -10.42
C GLN A 171 -7.00 0.90 -9.26
N LYS A 172 -6.48 0.92 -8.04
CA LYS A 172 -7.24 0.58 -6.83
C LYS A 172 -8.45 1.48 -6.57
N ASN A 173 -8.44 2.71 -7.08
CA ASN A 173 -9.62 3.58 -7.02
C ASN A 173 -10.81 2.99 -7.78
N ILE A 174 -10.61 2.43 -8.98
CA ILE A 174 -11.67 1.77 -9.75
C ILE A 174 -12.20 0.56 -8.98
N LEU A 175 -11.32 -0.23 -8.36
CA LEU A 175 -11.75 -1.36 -7.53
C LEU A 175 -12.59 -0.90 -6.33
N ARG A 176 -12.18 0.18 -5.63
CA ARG A 176 -12.97 0.73 -4.51
C ARG A 176 -14.37 1.16 -4.98
N ASP A 177 -14.46 1.82 -6.13
CA ASP A 177 -15.73 2.25 -6.69
C ASP A 177 -16.61 1.05 -7.08
N THR A 178 -16.02 0.03 -7.71
CA THR A 178 -16.70 -1.20 -8.13
C THR A 178 -17.28 -1.96 -6.93
N TYR A 179 -16.52 -2.06 -5.85
CA TYR A 179 -16.90 -2.85 -4.67
C TYR A 179 -17.47 -2.01 -3.52
N ALA A 180 -17.74 -0.71 -3.74
CA ALA A 180 -18.16 0.24 -2.69
C ALA A 180 -19.34 -0.21 -1.83
N ARG A 181 -20.22 -1.08 -2.35
CA ARG A 181 -21.49 -1.47 -1.71
C ARG A 181 -21.53 -2.91 -1.21
N ILE A 182 -20.44 -3.66 -1.26
CA ILE A 182 -20.46 -5.09 -0.91
C ILE A 182 -20.77 -5.37 0.56
N TYR A 183 -20.55 -4.39 1.45
CA TYR A 183 -20.86 -4.46 2.87
C TYR A 183 -22.05 -3.54 3.25
N ALA A 184 -22.70 -2.90 2.29
CA ALA A 184 -23.92 -2.14 2.56
C ALA A 184 -25.06 -3.11 2.91
N LYS A 185 -25.76 -2.83 4.01
CA LYS A 185 -26.97 -3.56 4.42
C LYS A 185 -28.16 -3.07 3.60
#